data_b060fc7fd1074f5470d028eace1eaa33
#
_entry.id   b060fc7fd1074f5470d028eace1eaa33
#
_cell.length_a   1.000
_cell.length_b   1.000
_cell.length_c   1.000
_cell.angle_alpha   90.00
_cell.angle_beta   90.00
_cell.angle_gamma   90.00
#
_symmetry.space_group_name_H-M   'P 1'
#
loop_
_entity.id
_entity.type
_entity.pdbx_description
1 polymer ?
#
loop_
_entity_poly.entity_id
_entity_poly.type
_entity_poly.pdbx_seq_one_letter_code
_entity_poly.pdbx_strand_id
1 'polypeptide(L)'
;MARGNGNSTIVIPCCADKVPVKAHNDTCYDLMARCYIDASEPDLPTGSLRLLPGHRCLAKTGVKLQLPKGYHAYILSRSGLAWKDGIQVLNAPGVIDEGYRAEIGVILYNAGMGGVDLKNGQRIAQLAIIKTRPTYLTMILEEEFKADTERGGGVCGGGSGSADE
;
A
#
# COMPACT_ATOMS: atom_id res chain seq x y z
N MET A 1 9.68 29.14 28.18
CA MET A 1 10.13 27.88 27.57
C MET A 1 9.22 27.61 26.36
N ALA A 2 9.74 27.90 25.16
CA ALA A 2 8.98 27.70 23.92
C ALA A 2 8.84 26.19 23.65
N ARG A 3 7.60 25.70 23.57
CA ARG A 3 7.32 24.32 23.11
C ARG A 3 7.62 24.29 21.62
N GLY A 4 8.70 23.62 21.24
CA GLY A 4 9.03 23.40 19.84
C GLY A 4 7.90 22.65 19.16
N ASN A 5 7.27 23.28 18.16
CA ASN A 5 6.34 22.66 17.24
C ASN A 5 7.05 21.50 16.53
N GLY A 6 6.66 20.27 16.85
CA GLY A 6 7.25 19.03 16.36
C GLY A 6 6.96 18.72 14.90
N ASN A 7 7.15 19.68 13.99
CA ASN A 7 6.98 19.51 12.55
C ASN A 7 8.34 19.56 11.84
N SER A 8 9.30 18.75 12.30
CA SER A 8 10.56 18.59 11.60
C SER A 8 10.35 17.76 10.33
N THR A 9 10.71 18.31 9.18
CA THR A 9 10.75 17.57 7.92
C THR A 9 11.74 16.41 8.03
N ILE A 10 11.31 15.20 7.67
CA ILE A 10 12.15 14.02 7.67
C ILE A 10 12.67 13.82 6.26
N VAL A 11 13.97 13.63 6.13
CA VAL A 11 14.62 13.26 4.87
C VAL A 11 14.78 11.75 4.82
N ILE A 12 14.24 11.12 3.77
CA ILE A 12 14.31 9.68 3.55
C ILE A 12 15.21 9.41 2.36
N PRO A 13 16.36 8.74 2.55
CA PRO A 13 17.19 8.32 1.43
C PRO A 13 16.42 7.41 0.47
N CYS A 14 16.49 7.73 -0.81
CA CYS A 14 15.83 6.99 -1.88
C CYS A 14 16.84 6.70 -2.99
N CYS A 15 16.93 5.43 -3.41
CA CYS A 15 17.64 5.02 -4.61
C CYS A 15 16.60 4.72 -5.68
N ALA A 16 16.61 5.49 -6.76
CA ALA A 16 15.64 5.35 -7.86
C ALA A 16 16.18 6.00 -9.13
N ASP A 17 15.77 5.51 -10.31
CA ASP A 17 16.05 6.16 -11.60
C ASP A 17 15.35 7.54 -11.67
N LYS A 18 14.18 7.62 -11.05
CA LYS A 18 13.42 8.85 -10.85
C LYS A 18 12.81 8.86 -9.45
N VAL A 19 13.17 9.88 -8.67
CA VAL A 19 12.63 10.04 -7.31
C VAL A 19 11.11 10.24 -7.37
N PRO A 20 10.33 9.47 -6.59
CA PRO A 20 8.89 9.68 -6.49
C PRO A 20 8.55 11.10 -6.05
N VAL A 21 7.55 11.69 -6.67
CA VAL A 21 7.13 13.07 -6.38
C VAL A 21 5.70 13.09 -5.88
N LYS A 22 5.39 14.10 -5.07
CA LYS A 22 4.02 14.44 -4.71
C LYS A 22 3.47 15.38 -5.79
N ALA A 23 2.26 15.09 -6.26
CA ALA A 23 1.55 16.04 -7.08
C ALA A 23 0.97 17.14 -6.16
N HIS A 24 1.25 18.38 -6.45
CA HIS A 24 0.82 19.51 -5.63
C HIS A 24 1.28 19.36 -4.15
N ASN A 25 0.38 19.55 -3.19
CA ASN A 25 0.61 19.34 -1.76
C ASN A 25 0.05 18.00 -1.26
N ASP A 26 0.03 16.99 -2.11
CA ASP A 26 -0.54 15.69 -1.78
C ASP A 26 0.21 15.00 -0.62
N THR A 27 -0.52 14.18 0.13
CA THR A 27 0.05 13.42 1.24
C THR A 27 0.99 12.31 0.74
N CYS A 28 0.64 11.68 -0.37
CA CYS A 28 1.35 10.52 -0.92
C CYS A 28 2.26 10.88 -2.09
N TYR A 29 3.28 10.07 -2.30
CA TYR A 29 4.14 10.11 -3.48
C TYR A 29 3.57 9.20 -4.57
N ASP A 30 3.57 9.64 -5.82
CA ASP A 30 3.22 8.77 -6.95
C ASP A 30 4.36 7.77 -7.25
N LEU A 31 4.01 6.49 -7.37
CA LEU A 31 4.91 5.45 -7.87
C LEU A 31 4.63 5.18 -9.35
N MET A 32 5.69 5.17 -10.15
CA MET A 32 5.64 4.86 -11.58
C MET A 32 6.14 3.45 -11.84
N ALA A 33 5.55 2.78 -12.82
CA ALA A 33 6.06 1.51 -13.29
C ALA A 33 7.33 1.70 -14.13
N ARG A 34 8.33 0.84 -13.92
CA ARG A 34 9.53 0.70 -14.74
C ARG A 34 9.41 -0.45 -15.73
N CYS A 35 8.85 -1.55 -15.30
CA CYS A 35 8.49 -2.70 -16.12
C CYS A 35 7.44 -3.52 -15.39
N TYR A 36 6.87 -4.49 -16.11
CA TYR A 36 5.85 -5.40 -15.60
C TYR A 36 6.31 -6.84 -15.76
N ILE A 37 5.89 -7.68 -14.83
CA ILE A 37 6.09 -9.12 -14.85
C ILE A 37 4.69 -9.74 -14.74
N ASP A 38 4.26 -10.44 -15.78
CA ASP A 38 3.01 -11.19 -15.75
C ASP A 38 3.11 -12.35 -14.76
N ALA A 39 2.04 -12.61 -14.01
CA ALA A 39 2.04 -13.70 -13.03
C ALA A 39 2.10 -15.10 -13.70
N SER A 40 1.71 -15.20 -14.98
CA SER A 40 1.83 -16.42 -15.78
C SER A 40 3.22 -16.63 -16.40
N GLU A 41 4.01 -15.55 -16.52
CA GLU A 41 5.35 -15.57 -17.13
C GLU A 41 6.35 -14.82 -16.23
N PRO A 42 6.70 -15.35 -15.04
CA PRO A 42 7.43 -14.62 -14.00
C PRO A 42 8.87 -14.24 -14.38
N ASP A 43 9.44 -14.90 -15.38
CA ASP A 43 10.82 -14.69 -15.82
C ASP A 43 10.94 -13.70 -16.99
N LEU A 44 9.82 -13.17 -17.49
CA LEU A 44 9.79 -12.29 -18.67
C LEU A 44 9.32 -10.87 -18.34
N PRO A 45 10.21 -9.96 -17.87
CA PRO A 45 9.84 -8.57 -17.66
C PRO A 45 9.60 -7.85 -19.00
N THR A 46 8.53 -7.03 -19.05
CA THR A 46 8.16 -6.26 -20.24
C THR A 46 7.93 -4.78 -19.91
N GLY A 47 8.19 -3.90 -20.89
CA GLY A 47 7.95 -2.45 -20.77
C GLY A 47 6.47 -2.06 -20.85
N SER A 48 5.62 -2.94 -21.34
CA SER A 48 4.18 -2.75 -21.41
C SER A 48 3.47 -4.09 -21.27
N LEU A 49 2.28 -4.09 -20.66
CA LEU A 49 1.50 -5.30 -20.43
C LEU A 49 0.02 -4.99 -20.59
N ARG A 50 -0.70 -5.83 -21.33
CA ARG A 50 -2.16 -5.83 -21.32
C ARG A 50 -2.67 -6.74 -20.20
N LEU A 51 -3.11 -6.12 -19.10
CA LEU A 51 -3.64 -6.83 -17.94
C LEU A 51 -5.12 -7.16 -18.17
N LEU A 52 -5.43 -8.43 -18.32
CA LEU A 52 -6.80 -8.92 -18.53
C LEU A 52 -7.62 -8.93 -17.24
N PRO A 53 -8.97 -8.90 -17.32
CA PRO A 53 -9.85 -9.02 -16.16
C PRO A 53 -9.54 -10.27 -15.32
N GLY A 54 -9.48 -10.12 -13.99
CA GLY A 54 -9.15 -11.20 -13.07
C GLY A 54 -7.68 -11.58 -13.00
N HIS A 55 -6.81 -10.97 -13.80
CA HIS A 55 -5.38 -11.23 -13.80
C HIS A 55 -4.61 -10.24 -12.93
N ARG A 56 -3.39 -10.63 -12.55
CA ARG A 56 -2.47 -9.79 -11.77
C ARG A 56 -1.09 -9.77 -12.40
N CYS A 57 -0.35 -8.70 -12.12
CA CYS A 57 1.05 -8.58 -12.49
C CYS A 57 1.84 -7.90 -11.36
N LEU A 58 3.16 -8.08 -11.38
CA LEU A 58 4.08 -7.34 -10.54
C LEU A 58 4.67 -6.18 -11.36
N ALA A 59 4.35 -4.95 -10.97
CA ALA A 59 4.96 -3.76 -11.53
C ALA A 59 6.21 -3.39 -10.71
N LYS A 60 7.37 -3.38 -11.33
CA LYS A 60 8.64 -2.94 -10.76
C LYS A 60 8.70 -1.41 -10.83
N THR A 61 9.14 -0.76 -9.78
CA THR A 61 9.16 0.72 -9.71
C THR A 61 10.54 1.34 -9.84
N GLY A 62 11.60 0.54 -9.69
CA GLY A 62 12.98 1.04 -9.58
C GLY A 62 13.28 1.74 -8.26
N VAL A 63 12.33 1.83 -7.35
CA VAL A 63 12.46 2.60 -6.09
C VAL A 63 12.90 1.70 -4.94
N LYS A 64 13.92 2.13 -4.20
CA LYS A 64 14.35 1.57 -2.92
C LYS A 64 14.38 2.68 -1.88
N LEU A 65 13.93 2.40 -0.66
CA LEU A 65 13.89 3.39 0.42
C LEU A 65 14.75 2.93 1.60
N GLN A 66 15.31 3.91 2.30
CA GLN A 66 15.92 3.72 3.60
C GLN A 66 15.07 4.45 4.64
N LEU A 67 13.99 3.79 5.07
CA LEU A 67 13.10 4.33 6.08
C LEU A 67 13.85 4.45 7.43
N PRO A 68 13.72 5.57 8.14
CA PRO A 68 14.30 5.73 9.46
C PRO A 68 13.55 4.88 10.49
N LYS A 69 14.21 4.56 11.60
CA LYS A 69 13.61 3.81 12.70
C LYS A 69 12.30 4.44 13.17
N GLY A 70 11.28 3.62 13.36
CA GLY A 70 9.94 4.06 13.75
C GLY A 70 9.12 4.62 12.60
N TYR A 71 9.45 4.27 11.35
CA TYR A 71 8.65 4.60 10.17
C TYR A 71 8.46 3.37 9.30
N HIS A 72 7.29 3.29 8.68
CA HIS A 72 6.98 2.34 7.61
C HIS A 72 6.31 3.08 6.46
N ALA A 73 6.11 2.41 5.34
CA ALA A 73 5.34 2.99 4.25
C ALA A 73 4.19 2.07 3.83
N TYR A 74 3.12 2.69 3.32
CA TYR A 74 2.01 1.99 2.68
C TYR A 74 2.01 2.23 1.18
N ILE A 75 1.75 1.16 0.45
CA ILE A 75 1.47 1.19 -0.98
C ILE A 75 -0.04 1.08 -1.16
N LEU A 76 -0.61 2.12 -1.78
CA LEU A 76 -2.04 2.31 -1.92
C LEU A 76 -2.44 2.39 -3.39
N SER A 77 -3.67 1.99 -3.70
CA SER A 77 -4.25 2.15 -5.03
C SER A 77 -4.43 3.63 -5.36
N ARG A 78 -4.34 3.95 -6.65
CA ARG A 78 -4.70 5.28 -7.17
C ARG A 78 -6.18 5.30 -7.52
N SER A 79 -6.92 6.25 -6.95
CA SER A 79 -8.37 6.38 -7.16
C SER A 79 -8.76 6.48 -8.64
N GLY A 80 -7.97 7.21 -9.45
CA GLY A 80 -8.23 7.36 -10.87
C GLY A 80 -8.12 6.06 -11.66
N LEU A 81 -7.11 5.21 -11.37
CA LEU A 81 -6.97 3.90 -12.00
C LEU A 81 -8.05 2.92 -11.52
N ALA A 82 -8.34 2.95 -10.22
CA ALA A 82 -9.37 2.09 -9.65
C ALA A 82 -10.75 2.40 -10.22
N TRP A 83 -11.12 3.68 -10.30
CA TRP A 83 -12.42 4.09 -10.79
C TRP A 83 -12.60 3.90 -12.30
N LYS A 84 -11.62 4.33 -13.12
CA LYS A 84 -11.75 4.32 -14.57
C LYS A 84 -11.49 2.95 -15.19
N ASP A 85 -10.48 2.26 -14.67
CA ASP A 85 -9.90 1.09 -15.33
C ASP A 85 -10.05 -0.19 -14.48
N GLY A 86 -10.55 -0.09 -13.25
CA GLY A 86 -10.66 -1.22 -12.33
C GLY A 86 -9.30 -1.73 -11.81
N ILE A 87 -8.21 -0.98 -12.01
CA ILE A 87 -6.87 -1.39 -11.58
C ILE A 87 -6.61 -1.00 -10.14
N GLN A 88 -6.23 -1.97 -9.33
CA GLN A 88 -5.94 -1.77 -7.91
C GLN A 88 -4.66 -2.48 -7.48
N VAL A 89 -4.12 -2.05 -6.34
CA VAL A 89 -3.05 -2.77 -5.63
C VAL A 89 -3.71 -3.93 -4.89
N LEU A 90 -3.39 -5.15 -5.28
CA LEU A 90 -4.09 -6.37 -4.81
C LEU A 90 -3.99 -6.56 -3.29
N ASN A 91 -2.83 -6.28 -2.72
CA ASN A 91 -2.55 -6.40 -1.29
C ASN A 91 -2.60 -5.05 -0.55
N ALA A 92 -3.40 -4.09 -1.04
CA ALA A 92 -3.49 -2.78 -0.39
C ALA A 92 -4.12 -2.87 1.02
N PRO A 93 -3.54 -2.18 2.02
CA PRO A 93 -2.27 -1.46 1.95
C PRO A 93 -1.05 -2.41 1.96
N GLY A 94 -0.22 -2.34 0.91
CA GLY A 94 1.07 -3.05 0.91
C GLY A 94 2.02 -2.40 1.93
N VAL A 95 2.67 -3.18 2.79
CA VAL A 95 3.54 -2.65 3.86
C VAL A 95 5.00 -2.72 3.43
N ILE A 96 5.71 -1.61 3.61
CA ILE A 96 7.17 -1.51 3.47
C ILE A 96 7.74 -1.19 4.84
N ASP A 97 8.40 -2.15 5.42
CA ASP A 97 9.00 -2.02 6.75
C ASP A 97 10.27 -1.17 6.76
N GLU A 98 10.65 -0.65 7.94
CA GLU A 98 11.85 0.17 8.13
C GLU A 98 13.14 -0.54 7.66
N GLY A 99 13.19 -1.88 7.76
CA GLY A 99 14.33 -2.72 7.36
C GLY A 99 14.34 -3.12 5.88
N TYR A 100 13.26 -2.86 5.12
CA TYR A 100 13.17 -3.27 3.72
C TYR A 100 14.10 -2.44 2.83
N ARG A 101 15.02 -3.10 2.10
CA ARG A 101 16.05 -2.47 1.24
C ARG A 101 15.97 -2.89 -0.21
N ALA A 102 15.11 -3.86 -0.54
CA ALA A 102 14.91 -4.28 -1.92
C ALA A 102 14.06 -3.26 -2.70
N GLU A 103 13.97 -3.44 -4.00
CA GLU A 103 13.11 -2.65 -4.87
C GLU A 103 11.63 -2.85 -4.53
N ILE A 104 10.89 -1.75 -4.42
CA ILE A 104 9.45 -1.76 -4.22
C ILE A 104 8.78 -2.29 -5.48
N GLY A 105 8.12 -3.42 -5.36
CA GLY A 105 7.23 -3.98 -6.37
C GLY A 105 5.77 -3.74 -5.98
N VAL A 106 4.94 -3.46 -6.96
CA VAL A 106 3.50 -3.24 -6.78
C VAL A 106 2.72 -4.35 -7.46
N ILE A 107 1.94 -5.10 -6.69
CA ILE A 107 1.08 -6.15 -7.23
C ILE A 107 -0.21 -5.49 -7.72
N LEU A 108 -0.37 -5.38 -9.04
CA LEU A 108 -1.57 -4.84 -9.66
C LEU A 108 -2.54 -5.96 -10.01
N TYR A 109 -3.81 -5.69 -9.85
CA TYR A 109 -4.91 -6.57 -10.19
C TYR A 109 -5.97 -5.82 -10.99
N ASN A 110 -6.51 -6.46 -12.02
CA ASN A 110 -7.60 -5.92 -12.81
C ASN A 110 -8.94 -6.50 -12.33
N ALA A 111 -9.69 -5.68 -11.60
CA ALA A 111 -11.06 -5.97 -11.15
C ALA A 111 -12.12 -5.44 -12.14
N GLY A 112 -11.71 -4.81 -13.24
CA GLY A 112 -12.58 -4.30 -14.28
C GLY A 112 -13.08 -5.40 -15.22
N MET A 113 -13.91 -5.01 -16.21
CA MET A 113 -14.51 -5.93 -17.18
C MET A 113 -13.74 -6.01 -18.50
N GLY A 114 -12.78 -5.12 -18.73
CA GLY A 114 -11.96 -5.05 -19.93
C GLY A 114 -10.47 -5.16 -19.66
N GLY A 115 -9.70 -5.57 -20.68
CA GLY A 115 -8.23 -5.56 -20.61
C GLY A 115 -7.68 -4.14 -20.59
N VAL A 116 -6.71 -3.86 -19.74
CA VAL A 116 -6.09 -2.54 -19.57
C VAL A 116 -4.63 -2.58 -20.01
N ASP A 117 -4.26 -1.65 -20.90
CA ASP A 117 -2.88 -1.53 -21.37
C ASP A 117 -2.06 -0.69 -20.38
N LEU A 118 -1.18 -1.35 -19.65
CA LEU A 118 -0.23 -0.76 -18.72
C LEU A 118 1.08 -0.43 -19.44
N LYS A 119 1.63 0.76 -19.21
CA LYS A 119 2.83 1.26 -19.91
C LYS A 119 3.92 1.66 -18.93
N ASN A 120 5.19 1.52 -19.36
CA ASN A 120 6.34 2.07 -18.63
C ASN A 120 6.16 3.57 -18.39
N GLY A 121 6.57 4.04 -17.21
CA GLY A 121 6.42 5.44 -16.78
C GLY A 121 5.02 5.82 -16.33
N GLN A 122 4.04 4.91 -16.41
CA GLN A 122 2.69 5.17 -15.90
C GLN A 122 2.69 5.21 -14.37
N ARG A 123 1.97 6.19 -13.80
CA ARG A 123 1.70 6.24 -12.36
C ARG A 123 0.69 5.15 -11.99
N ILE A 124 1.12 4.18 -11.17
CA ILE A 124 0.37 2.94 -10.89
C ILE A 124 -0.11 2.81 -9.45
N ALA A 125 0.55 3.45 -8.51
CA ALA A 125 0.25 3.37 -7.09
C ALA A 125 0.66 4.66 -6.38
N GLN A 126 0.33 4.74 -5.09
CA GLN A 126 0.73 5.83 -4.20
C GLN A 126 1.47 5.28 -2.99
N LEU A 127 2.51 6.00 -2.56
CA LEU A 127 3.35 5.69 -1.40
C LEU A 127 3.09 6.71 -0.29
N ALA A 128 2.63 6.24 0.86
CA ALA A 128 2.46 7.04 2.07
C ALA A 128 3.51 6.66 3.12
N ILE A 129 4.18 7.65 3.72
CA ILE A 129 5.14 7.43 4.80
C ILE A 129 4.42 7.66 6.14
N ILE A 130 4.48 6.67 7.01
CA ILE A 130 3.73 6.65 8.27
C ILE A 130 4.69 6.50 9.45
N LYS A 131 4.46 7.27 10.50
CA LYS A 131 5.19 7.10 11.77
C LYS A 131 4.57 5.95 12.57
N THR A 132 5.39 5.00 12.96
CA THR A 132 4.98 3.84 13.76
C THR A 132 5.09 4.17 15.25
N ARG A 133 4.08 3.85 16.02
CA ARG A 133 4.19 3.82 17.48
C ARG A 133 4.75 2.48 17.92
N PRO A 134 5.77 2.42 18.78
CA PRO A 134 6.21 1.17 19.38
C PRO A 134 5.04 0.52 20.15
N THR A 135 4.78 -0.74 19.87
CA THR A 135 3.74 -1.53 20.54
C THR A 135 4.31 -2.86 20.94
N TYR A 136 3.81 -3.39 22.03
CA TYR A 136 4.15 -4.74 22.51
C TYR A 136 2.85 -5.49 22.74
N LEU A 137 2.81 -6.73 22.27
CA LEU A 137 1.76 -7.67 22.62
C LEU A 137 2.22 -8.47 23.83
N THR A 138 1.39 -8.53 24.86
CA THR A 138 1.63 -9.38 26.03
C THR A 138 0.48 -10.39 26.18
N MET A 139 0.82 -11.58 26.61
CA MET A 139 -0.18 -12.60 26.92
C MET A 139 -0.75 -12.32 28.31
N ILE A 140 -2.06 -12.32 28.39
CA ILE A 140 -2.81 -12.28 29.66
C ILE A 140 -3.74 -13.49 29.71
N LEU A 141 -4.22 -13.83 30.90
CA LEU A 141 -5.23 -14.88 31.04
C LEU A 141 -6.59 -14.38 30.52
N GLU A 142 -7.42 -15.30 30.04
CA GLU A 142 -8.73 -14.96 29.49
C GLU A 142 -9.62 -14.26 30.52
N GLU A 143 -9.52 -14.63 31.79
CA GLU A 143 -10.22 -14.02 32.90
C GLU A 143 -9.79 -12.56 33.18
N GLU A 144 -8.58 -12.16 32.75
CA GLU A 144 -8.07 -10.80 32.83
C GLU A 144 -8.46 -9.96 31.62
N PHE A 145 -8.94 -10.62 30.53
CA PHE A 145 -9.33 -9.95 29.29
C PHE A 145 -10.71 -9.33 29.44
N LYS A 146 -10.76 -8.03 29.64
CA LYS A 146 -12.01 -7.27 29.76
C LYS A 146 -12.47 -6.75 28.42
N ALA A 147 -13.72 -7.01 28.05
CA ALA A 147 -14.34 -6.38 26.90
C ALA A 147 -14.81 -4.97 27.28
N ASP A 148 -14.22 -3.95 26.68
CA ASP A 148 -14.60 -2.54 26.88
C ASP A 148 -15.81 -2.11 26.04
N THR A 149 -16.38 -3.02 25.26
CA THR A 149 -17.49 -2.73 24.35
C THR A 149 -18.60 -3.77 24.48
N GLU A 150 -19.85 -3.34 24.30
CA GLU A 150 -21.03 -4.22 24.22
C GLU A 150 -21.03 -5.11 22.95
N ARG A 151 -20.07 -4.95 22.05
CA ARG A 151 -19.90 -5.83 20.88
C ARG A 151 -19.36 -7.17 21.34
N GLY A 152 -20.28 -8.09 21.66
CA GLY A 152 -19.99 -9.51 21.88
C GLY A 152 -19.23 -10.09 20.69
N GLY A 153 -18.34 -11.04 20.96
CA GLY A 153 -17.48 -11.68 19.99
C GLY A 153 -18.28 -12.35 18.86
N GLY A 154 -18.42 -11.61 17.76
CA GLY A 154 -18.92 -12.14 16.50
C GLY A 154 -17.78 -12.33 15.52
N VAL A 155 -17.73 -13.44 14.85
CA VAL A 155 -16.82 -13.66 13.73
C VAL A 155 -17.16 -12.61 12.68
N CYS A 156 -16.20 -11.73 12.38
CA CYS A 156 -16.30 -10.69 11.34
C CYS A 156 -17.44 -9.67 11.50
N GLY A 157 -17.74 -9.22 12.72
CA GLY A 157 -18.59 -8.03 12.90
C GLY A 157 -20.03 -8.11 12.40
N GLY A 158 -20.54 -9.32 12.19
CA GLY A 158 -21.94 -9.57 11.88
C GLY A 158 -22.80 -9.43 13.13
N GLY A 159 -23.23 -8.21 13.47
CA GLY A 159 -24.30 -8.00 14.45
C GLY A 159 -25.58 -8.62 13.91
N SER A 160 -26.12 -9.62 14.60
CA SER A 160 -27.51 -10.03 14.41
C SER A 160 -28.39 -8.88 14.86
N GLY A 161 -28.83 -8.04 13.92
CA GLY A 161 -29.93 -7.12 14.13
C GLY A 161 -31.19 -7.99 14.35
N SER A 162 -31.66 -8.06 15.60
CA SER A 162 -33.00 -8.48 15.87
C SER A 162 -33.94 -7.47 15.24
N ALA A 163 -34.66 -7.88 14.19
CA ALA A 163 -35.85 -7.17 13.74
C ALA A 163 -36.89 -7.40 14.83
N ASP A 164 -37.12 -6.39 15.64
CA ASP A 164 -38.30 -6.34 16.45
C ASP A 164 -39.45 -5.76 15.62
N GLU A 165 -40.59 -6.43 15.69
CA GLU A 165 -41.88 -6.19 15.03
C GLU A 165 -42.44 -4.76 15.20
#